data_a50f1f81c55ea1cfcfc7ef60478fbf70
#
_entry.id   a50f1f81c55ea1cfcfc7ef60478fbf70
#
_cell.length_a   1.000
_cell.length_b   1.000
_cell.length_c   1.000
_cell.angle_alpha   90.00
_cell.angle_beta   90.00
_cell.angle_gamma   90.00
#
_symmetry.space_group_name_H-M   'P 1'
#
loop_
_entity.id
_entity.type
_entity.pdbx_description
1 polymer ?
#
loop_
_entity_poly.entity_id
_entity_poly.type
_entity_poly.pdbx_seq_one_letter_code
_entity_poly.pdbx_strand_id
1 'polypeptide(L)'
;MSAPLTSALSSRVNIVQASVRARAASGSNRVARSSKPIVVAKATPAESSNVVVLGGTGGTGSECVVQALKRGAKVTVLARDPSKMTTPPGTGGAAEGTPLSDPNLTVVKGNVSDAADVAKVITKDTTGIVVSLGGKTKDVGATMLTDGTTNVINAMKAAGDRQGR
;
A
#
# COMPACT_ATOMS: atom_id res chain seq x y z
N MET A 1 -21.67 -15.40 50.16
CA MET A 1 -22.96 -15.58 49.50
C MET A 1 -23.07 -14.45 48.45
N SER A 2 -23.01 -14.65 47.31
CA SER A 2 -23.58 -15.25 46.14
C SER A 2 -22.71 -14.98 44.91
N ALA A 3 -22.45 -15.97 44.18
CA ALA A 3 -21.79 -15.96 42.87
C ALA A 3 -22.86 -15.74 41.76
N PRO A 4 -22.54 -16.00 40.49
CA PRO A 4 -22.17 -15.14 39.40
C PRO A 4 -23.23 -15.18 38.28
N LEU A 5 -23.12 -14.36 37.26
CA LEU A 5 -23.80 -14.64 35.99
C LEU A 5 -22.94 -14.22 34.79
N THR A 6 -22.36 -15.26 34.22
CA THR A 6 -21.85 -15.32 32.83
C THR A 6 -22.98 -15.03 31.84
N SER A 7 -22.72 -14.15 30.88
CA SER A 7 -23.52 -14.05 29.67
C SER A 7 -22.60 -13.96 28.46
N ALA A 8 -22.46 -15.10 27.80
CA ALA A 8 -21.84 -15.23 26.49
C ALA A 8 -22.78 -14.64 25.43
N LEU A 9 -22.37 -13.58 24.75
CA LEU A 9 -23.04 -13.12 23.53
C LEU A 9 -22.31 -13.71 22.31
N SER A 10 -22.91 -14.78 21.80
CA SER A 10 -22.62 -15.37 20.52
C SER A 10 -23.11 -14.43 19.41
N SER A 11 -22.22 -13.73 18.73
CA SER A 11 -22.56 -12.96 17.52
C SER A 11 -22.74 -13.90 16.34
N ARG A 12 -24.00 -14.12 15.97
CA ARG A 12 -24.40 -14.83 14.75
C ARG A 12 -24.05 -13.97 13.53
N VAL A 13 -23.14 -14.47 12.70
CA VAL A 13 -22.88 -13.95 11.37
C VAL A 13 -24.07 -14.27 10.49
N ASN A 14 -24.79 -13.26 10.06
CA ASN A 14 -25.94 -13.39 9.16
C ASN A 14 -25.43 -13.41 7.71
N ILE A 15 -25.40 -14.58 7.10
CA ILE A 15 -25.09 -14.76 5.67
C ILE A 15 -26.36 -14.45 4.88
N VAL A 16 -26.40 -13.31 4.23
CA VAL A 16 -27.46 -12.97 3.29
C VAL A 16 -27.17 -13.70 1.96
N GLN A 17 -27.88 -14.78 1.72
CA GLN A 17 -27.91 -15.43 0.40
C GLN A 17 -28.83 -14.64 -0.52
N ALA A 18 -28.26 -13.90 -1.47
CA ALA A 18 -29.02 -13.31 -2.57
C ALA A 18 -29.21 -14.36 -3.68
N SER A 19 -30.42 -14.87 -3.82
CA SER A 19 -30.85 -15.73 -4.92
C SER A 19 -31.01 -14.89 -6.19
N VAL A 20 -30.14 -15.08 -7.18
CA VAL A 20 -30.28 -14.50 -8.52
C VAL A 20 -31.11 -15.45 -9.38
N ARG A 21 -32.36 -15.06 -9.68
CA ARG A 21 -33.23 -15.72 -10.67
C ARG A 21 -32.66 -15.55 -12.07
N ALA A 22 -32.39 -16.67 -12.73
CA ALA A 22 -32.01 -16.72 -14.13
C ALA A 22 -33.18 -16.29 -15.01
N ARG A 23 -32.98 -15.31 -15.89
CA ARG A 23 -33.81 -15.08 -17.09
C ARG A 23 -33.02 -15.54 -18.29
N ALA A 24 -33.57 -16.58 -18.97
CA ALA A 24 -33.08 -17.02 -20.26
C ALA A 24 -33.59 -16.05 -21.35
N ALA A 25 -32.68 -15.57 -22.19
CA ALA A 25 -33.00 -15.09 -23.54
C ALA A 25 -31.74 -15.09 -24.42
N SER A 26 -31.86 -15.88 -25.49
CA SER A 26 -31.35 -15.67 -26.86
C SER A 26 -29.85 -15.35 -27.11
N GLY A 27 -29.17 -16.34 -27.67
CA GLY A 27 -28.22 -16.31 -28.78
C GLY A 27 -27.24 -15.16 -28.88
N SER A 28 -26.00 -15.36 -28.38
CA SER A 28 -24.83 -14.67 -28.90
C SER A 28 -23.60 -15.49 -28.51
N ASN A 29 -22.78 -15.70 -29.51
CA ASN A 29 -21.53 -16.48 -29.53
C ASN A 29 -20.59 -16.02 -28.42
N ARG A 30 -20.65 -16.64 -27.23
CA ARG A 30 -19.73 -16.35 -26.13
C ARG A 30 -18.47 -17.18 -26.30
N VAL A 31 -17.41 -16.52 -26.72
CA VAL A 31 -16.04 -16.98 -26.46
C VAL A 31 -15.96 -17.27 -24.95
N ALA A 32 -15.80 -18.53 -24.61
CA ALA A 32 -15.61 -18.96 -23.22
C ALA A 32 -14.32 -18.32 -22.68
N ARG A 33 -14.45 -17.21 -21.97
CA ARG A 33 -13.36 -16.68 -21.14
C ARG A 33 -13.17 -17.66 -20.01
N SER A 34 -12.07 -18.41 -20.05
CA SER A 34 -11.59 -19.20 -18.92
C SER A 34 -11.47 -18.28 -17.71
N SER A 35 -12.45 -18.33 -16.84
CA SER A 35 -12.37 -17.67 -15.55
C SER A 35 -11.45 -18.49 -14.64
N LYS A 36 -10.14 -18.26 -14.77
CA LYS A 36 -9.23 -18.72 -13.72
C LYS A 36 -9.73 -18.12 -12.40
N PRO A 37 -9.88 -18.91 -11.33
CA PRO A 37 -10.30 -18.37 -10.05
C PRO A 37 -9.30 -17.27 -9.65
N ILE A 38 -9.82 -16.07 -9.36
CA ILE A 38 -9.03 -15.01 -8.76
C ILE A 38 -8.68 -15.54 -7.38
N VAL A 39 -7.42 -15.93 -7.19
CA VAL A 39 -6.89 -16.25 -5.87
C VAL A 39 -6.84 -14.92 -5.12
N VAL A 40 -7.86 -14.68 -4.31
CA VAL A 40 -7.82 -13.58 -3.35
C VAL A 40 -6.77 -13.98 -2.33
N ALA A 41 -5.58 -13.41 -2.44
CA ALA A 41 -4.55 -13.58 -1.44
C ALA A 41 -5.13 -13.19 -0.08
N LYS A 42 -5.02 -14.08 0.89
CA LYS A 42 -5.43 -13.82 2.27
C LYS A 42 -4.69 -12.54 2.72
N ALA A 43 -5.44 -11.49 2.97
CA ALA A 43 -4.87 -10.24 3.43
C ALA A 43 -4.12 -10.49 4.73
N THR A 44 -2.81 -10.26 4.73
CA THR A 44 -2.02 -10.23 5.97
C THR A 44 -2.58 -9.11 6.85
N PRO A 45 -2.75 -9.31 8.16
CA PRO A 45 -3.17 -8.23 9.05
C PRO A 45 -2.28 -7.01 8.82
N ALA A 46 -2.87 -5.86 8.58
CA ALA A 46 -2.14 -4.65 8.22
C ALA A 46 -1.20 -4.17 9.33
N GLU A 47 -1.49 -4.51 10.57
CA GLU A 47 -0.69 -4.18 11.76
C GLU A 47 0.74 -4.76 11.75
N SER A 48 1.00 -5.82 10.98
CA SER A 48 2.34 -6.40 10.81
C SER A 48 3.02 -6.00 9.50
N SER A 49 2.40 -5.10 8.72
CA SER A 49 2.90 -4.74 7.40
C SER A 49 3.81 -3.52 7.47
N ASN A 50 5.04 -3.66 6.94
CA ASN A 50 5.98 -2.56 6.73
C ASN A 50 5.99 -2.19 5.25
N VAL A 51 5.41 -1.07 4.91
CA VAL A 51 5.25 -0.61 3.52
C VAL A 51 6.19 0.55 3.23
N VAL A 52 6.95 0.44 2.16
CA VAL A 52 7.79 1.53 1.65
C VAL A 52 7.07 2.21 0.49
N VAL A 53 6.95 3.53 0.52
CA VAL A 53 6.33 4.32 -0.54
C VAL A 53 7.35 5.25 -1.16
N LEU A 54 7.62 5.05 -2.45
CA LEU A 54 8.48 5.91 -3.25
C LEU A 54 7.61 6.86 -4.08
N GLY A 55 7.85 8.16 -3.93
CA GLY A 55 6.97 9.19 -4.49
C GLY A 55 5.76 9.53 -3.62
N GLY A 56 5.87 9.30 -2.30
CA GLY A 56 4.80 9.55 -1.32
C GLY A 56 4.35 11.00 -1.19
N THR A 57 5.12 11.96 -1.68
CA THR A 57 4.76 13.39 -1.73
C THR A 57 3.95 13.77 -2.98
N GLY A 58 3.75 12.85 -3.91
CA GLY A 58 2.89 13.05 -5.09
C GLY A 58 1.42 12.73 -4.79
N GLY A 59 0.49 13.16 -5.63
CA GLY A 59 -0.95 12.96 -5.42
C GLY A 59 -1.33 11.50 -5.15
N THR A 60 -0.93 10.57 -6.03
CA THR A 60 -1.22 9.14 -5.84
C THR A 60 -0.47 8.54 -4.64
N GLY A 61 0.80 8.92 -4.48
CA GLY A 61 1.63 8.37 -3.39
C GLY A 61 1.15 8.78 -2.01
N SER A 62 0.74 10.03 -1.83
CA SER A 62 0.21 10.52 -0.55
C SER A 62 -1.11 9.82 -0.17
N GLU A 63 -1.98 9.53 -1.15
CA GLU A 63 -3.17 8.72 -0.92
C GLU A 63 -2.83 7.30 -0.48
N CYS A 64 -1.85 6.66 -1.12
CA CYS A 64 -1.38 5.34 -0.71
C CYS A 64 -0.85 5.35 0.73
N VAL A 65 -0.07 6.37 1.11
CA VAL A 65 0.43 6.54 2.47
C VAL A 65 -0.71 6.63 3.49
N VAL A 66 -1.66 7.55 3.28
CA VAL A 66 -2.79 7.73 4.20
C VAL A 66 -3.64 6.47 4.32
N GLN A 67 -3.90 5.78 3.21
CA GLN A 67 -4.67 4.54 3.24
C GLN A 67 -3.95 3.39 3.94
N ALA A 68 -2.62 3.30 3.80
CA ALA A 68 -1.82 2.31 4.51
C ALA A 68 -1.81 2.58 6.03
N LEU A 69 -1.61 3.83 6.43
CA LEU A 69 -1.68 4.26 7.84
C LEU A 69 -3.05 3.99 8.47
N LYS A 70 -4.14 4.30 7.76
CA LYS A 70 -5.51 3.99 8.21
C LYS A 70 -5.78 2.51 8.43
N ARG A 71 -5.00 1.64 7.79
CA ARG A 71 -5.05 0.17 7.96
C ARG A 71 -4.10 -0.33 9.04
N GLY A 72 -3.40 0.55 9.75
CA GLY A 72 -2.45 0.19 10.81
C GLY A 72 -1.06 -0.25 10.32
N ALA A 73 -0.75 -0.10 9.02
CA ALA A 73 0.58 -0.42 8.51
C ALA A 73 1.63 0.59 8.97
N LYS A 74 2.86 0.15 9.19
CA LYS A 74 4.02 1.02 9.31
C LYS A 74 4.44 1.46 7.91
N VAL A 75 4.56 2.75 7.70
CA VAL A 75 4.87 3.32 6.39
C VAL A 75 6.17 4.10 6.42
N THR A 76 7.09 3.75 5.54
CA THR A 76 8.33 4.50 5.32
C THR A 76 8.26 5.17 3.94
N VAL A 77 8.45 6.49 3.91
CA VAL A 77 8.43 7.28 2.68
C VAL A 77 9.83 7.78 2.38
N LEU A 78 10.32 7.56 1.16
CA LEU A 78 11.53 8.23 0.66
C LEU A 78 11.10 9.49 -0.09
N ALA A 79 11.53 10.66 0.39
CA ALA A 79 11.16 11.94 -0.17
C ALA A 79 12.40 12.85 -0.35
N ARG A 80 12.49 13.51 -1.50
CA ARG A 80 13.53 14.55 -1.76
C ARG A 80 13.38 15.73 -0.81
N ASP A 81 12.14 16.07 -0.51
CA ASP A 81 11.76 17.15 0.41
C ASP A 81 10.66 16.65 1.37
N PRO A 82 11.04 16.27 2.61
CA PRO A 82 10.09 15.80 3.61
C PRO A 82 9.01 16.81 3.98
N SER A 83 9.25 18.12 3.84
CA SER A 83 8.29 19.15 4.18
C SER A 83 7.04 19.14 3.28
N LYS A 84 7.15 18.52 2.10
CA LYS A 84 6.04 18.32 1.16
C LYS A 84 5.16 17.11 1.49
N MET A 85 5.41 16.42 2.61
CA MET A 85 4.55 15.34 3.06
C MET A 85 3.32 15.93 3.75
N THR A 86 2.27 16.15 2.96
CA THR A 86 1.00 16.73 3.42
C THR A 86 -0.15 15.76 3.21
N THR A 87 -1.21 16.00 3.96
CA THR A 87 -2.46 15.24 3.85
C THR A 87 -3.10 15.52 2.49
N PRO A 88 -3.40 14.47 1.70
CA PRO A 88 -3.93 14.64 0.34
C PRO A 88 -5.39 15.08 0.32
N PRO A 89 -5.87 15.70 -0.79
CA PRO A 89 -7.23 16.20 -0.91
C PRO A 89 -8.31 15.11 -0.93
N GLY A 90 -7.99 13.90 -1.33
CA GLY A 90 -8.97 12.82 -1.46
C GLY A 90 -9.41 12.27 -0.10
N THR A 91 -8.47 11.61 0.59
CA THR A 91 -8.75 10.93 1.88
C THR A 91 -8.48 11.79 3.10
N GLY A 92 -7.91 12.98 2.92
CA GLY A 92 -7.55 13.91 3.99
C GLY A 92 -8.74 14.62 4.63
N GLY A 93 -9.81 14.85 3.89
CA GLY A 93 -10.99 15.55 4.38
C GLY A 93 -10.65 16.95 4.90
N ALA A 94 -11.09 17.30 6.10
CA ALA A 94 -10.84 18.60 6.71
C ALA A 94 -9.35 18.90 7.04
N ALA A 95 -8.49 17.87 7.03
CA ALA A 95 -7.05 18.01 7.28
C ALA A 95 -6.24 18.17 5.99
N GLU A 96 -6.88 18.32 4.84
CA GLU A 96 -6.20 18.52 3.55
C GLU A 96 -5.15 19.63 3.62
N GLY A 97 -3.98 19.36 3.04
CA GLY A 97 -2.87 20.32 2.98
C GLY A 97 -2.08 20.50 4.27
N THR A 98 -2.53 19.94 5.39
CA THR A 98 -1.74 19.98 6.64
C THR A 98 -0.59 19.00 6.60
N PRO A 99 0.51 19.24 7.34
CA PRO A 99 1.58 18.26 7.46
C PRO A 99 1.06 16.91 7.96
N LEU A 100 1.37 15.84 7.23
CA LEU A 100 0.95 14.50 7.63
C LEU A 100 1.87 14.00 8.74
N SER A 101 1.29 13.77 9.93
CA SER A 101 1.99 13.23 11.10
C SER A 101 1.23 12.03 11.64
N ASP A 102 1.91 10.90 11.77
CA ASP A 102 1.37 9.65 12.31
C ASP A 102 2.49 8.88 13.00
N PRO A 103 2.25 8.21 14.15
CA PRO A 103 3.27 7.43 14.85
C PRO A 103 3.84 6.27 14.01
N ASN A 104 3.09 5.78 13.04
CA ASN A 104 3.50 4.72 12.12
C ASN A 104 4.13 5.26 10.81
N LEU A 105 4.28 6.59 10.67
CA LEU A 105 4.89 7.21 9.50
C LEU A 105 6.34 7.59 9.76
N THR A 106 7.23 7.12 8.92
CA THR A 106 8.64 7.54 8.88
C THR A 106 8.95 8.17 7.53
N VAL A 107 9.37 9.44 7.52
CA VAL A 107 9.77 10.12 6.28
C VAL A 107 11.28 10.26 6.26
N VAL A 108 11.93 9.64 5.28
CA VAL A 108 13.38 9.66 5.08
C VAL A 108 13.71 10.59 3.92
N LYS A 109 14.63 11.53 4.14
CA LYS A 109 15.13 12.37 3.08
C LYS A 109 16.08 11.59 2.17
N GLY A 110 15.83 11.63 0.86
CA GLY A 110 16.67 10.96 -0.13
C GLY A 110 16.12 11.03 -1.53
N ASN A 111 16.88 10.52 -2.48
CA ASN A 111 16.56 10.50 -3.89
C ASN A 111 16.44 9.05 -4.39
N VAL A 112 15.40 8.73 -5.13
CA VAL A 112 15.21 7.40 -5.72
C VAL A 112 16.27 7.05 -6.77
N SER A 113 16.89 8.04 -7.41
CA SER A 113 17.99 7.83 -8.34
C SER A 113 19.31 7.46 -7.64
N ASP A 114 19.39 7.61 -6.32
CA ASP A 114 20.52 7.19 -5.51
C ASP A 114 20.24 5.82 -4.89
N ALA A 115 21.03 4.82 -5.28
CA ALA A 115 20.89 3.45 -4.79
C ALA A 115 21.11 3.33 -3.27
N ALA A 116 22.00 4.15 -2.71
CA ALA A 116 22.25 4.14 -1.26
C ALA A 116 21.06 4.67 -0.47
N ASP A 117 20.37 5.70 -0.98
CA ASP A 117 19.17 6.24 -0.35
C ASP A 117 18.00 5.24 -0.42
N VAL A 118 17.85 4.55 -1.53
CA VAL A 118 16.83 3.49 -1.68
C VAL A 118 17.12 2.32 -0.74
N ALA A 119 18.38 1.92 -0.60
CA ALA A 119 18.78 0.84 0.30
C ALA A 119 18.57 1.14 1.78
N LYS A 120 18.51 2.42 2.17
CA LYS A 120 18.21 2.83 3.57
C LYS A 120 16.76 2.51 3.96
N VAL A 121 15.82 2.56 3.01
CA VAL A 121 14.40 2.42 3.29
C VAL A 121 13.87 1.03 2.99
N ILE A 122 14.53 0.28 2.10
CA ILE A 122 14.15 -1.10 1.76
C ILE A 122 14.98 -2.06 2.61
N THR A 123 14.34 -2.67 3.59
CA THR A 123 14.97 -3.59 4.54
C THR A 123 14.37 -4.99 4.43
N LYS A 124 14.96 -5.96 5.11
CA LYS A 124 14.43 -7.34 5.18
C LYS A 124 13.01 -7.41 5.77
N ASP A 125 12.64 -6.43 6.58
CA ASP A 125 11.33 -6.37 7.23
C ASP A 125 10.28 -5.69 6.34
N THR A 126 10.67 -5.20 5.17
CA THR A 126 9.76 -4.60 4.20
C THR A 126 8.84 -5.67 3.60
N THR A 127 7.54 -5.54 3.83
CA THR A 127 6.52 -6.48 3.34
C THR A 127 5.90 -6.05 2.02
N GLY A 128 5.99 -4.77 1.68
CA GLY A 128 5.45 -4.23 0.44
C GLY A 128 6.11 -2.92 0.02
N ILE A 129 6.21 -2.71 -1.28
CA ILE A 129 6.77 -1.48 -1.85
C ILE A 129 5.77 -0.91 -2.85
N VAL A 130 5.46 0.37 -2.69
CA VAL A 130 4.63 1.14 -3.62
C VAL A 130 5.53 2.11 -4.37
N VAL A 131 5.56 2.00 -5.69
CA VAL A 131 6.31 2.90 -6.57
C VAL A 131 5.31 3.80 -7.29
N SER A 132 5.20 5.05 -6.85
CA SER A 132 4.35 6.08 -7.47
C SER A 132 5.20 7.26 -7.96
N LEU A 133 6.32 6.93 -8.59
CA LEU A 133 7.23 7.91 -9.15
C LEU A 133 6.61 8.56 -10.38
N GLY A 134 6.69 9.88 -10.43
CA GLY A 134 6.20 10.66 -11.55
C GLY A 134 6.69 12.09 -11.44
N GLY A 135 6.40 12.87 -12.47
CA GLY A 135 6.75 14.28 -12.53
C GLY A 135 6.83 14.76 -13.98
N LYS A 136 6.96 16.07 -14.17
CA LYS A 136 7.24 16.61 -15.50
C LYS A 136 8.67 16.22 -15.89
N THR A 137 8.86 15.76 -17.10
CA THR A 137 10.18 15.30 -17.63
C THR A 137 11.27 16.35 -17.46
N LYS A 138 10.92 17.64 -17.54
CA LYS A 138 11.86 18.76 -17.31
C LYS A 138 12.40 18.81 -15.88
N ASP A 139 11.62 18.33 -14.89
CA ASP A 139 11.96 18.45 -13.47
C ASP A 139 12.69 17.22 -12.92
N VAL A 140 12.53 16.07 -13.58
CA VAL A 140 13.00 14.77 -13.04
C VAL A 140 13.99 14.06 -13.94
N GLY A 141 14.18 14.53 -15.20
CA GLY A 141 15.03 13.86 -16.19
C GLY A 141 14.36 12.67 -16.87
N ALA A 142 14.92 12.29 -18.03
CA ALA A 142 14.34 11.23 -18.87
C ALA A 142 14.52 9.83 -18.27
N THR A 143 15.56 9.61 -17.48
CA THR A 143 15.96 8.28 -16.95
C THR A 143 15.48 8.01 -15.53
N MET A 144 14.94 9.00 -14.82
CA MET A 144 14.59 8.89 -13.40
C MET A 144 13.70 7.67 -13.08
N LEU A 145 12.74 7.37 -13.94
CA LEU A 145 11.85 6.22 -13.74
C LEU A 145 12.61 4.91 -13.89
N THR A 146 13.47 4.81 -14.90
CA THR A 146 14.29 3.62 -15.15
C THR A 146 15.31 3.41 -14.04
N ASP A 147 16.07 4.45 -13.72
CA ASP A 147 17.11 4.39 -12.69
C ASP A 147 16.50 4.11 -11.31
N GLY A 148 15.44 4.82 -10.97
CA GLY A 148 14.72 4.64 -9.72
C GLY A 148 14.14 3.24 -9.57
N THR A 149 13.50 2.72 -10.61
CA THR A 149 12.95 1.35 -10.58
C THR A 149 14.06 0.30 -10.49
N THR A 150 15.16 0.49 -11.21
CA THR A 150 16.33 -0.40 -11.16
C THR A 150 16.92 -0.42 -9.74
N ASN A 151 17.08 0.74 -9.10
CA ASN A 151 17.56 0.83 -7.73
C ASN A 151 16.64 0.10 -6.74
N VAL A 152 15.34 0.23 -6.91
CA VAL A 152 14.35 -0.50 -6.10
C VAL A 152 14.50 -2.01 -6.26
N ILE A 153 14.57 -2.51 -7.48
CA ILE A 153 14.74 -3.96 -7.76
C ILE A 153 16.05 -4.48 -7.14
N ASN A 154 17.13 -3.74 -7.27
CA ASN A 154 18.43 -4.13 -6.72
C ASN A 154 18.39 -4.14 -5.18
N ALA A 155 17.77 -3.12 -4.54
CA ALA A 155 17.60 -3.09 -3.10
C ALA A 155 16.70 -4.23 -2.59
N MET A 156 15.64 -4.58 -3.31
CA MET A 156 14.78 -5.72 -2.98
C MET A 156 15.56 -7.05 -3.03
N LYS A 157 16.34 -7.27 -4.09
CA LYS A 157 17.20 -8.46 -4.21
C LYS A 157 18.18 -8.54 -3.04
N ALA A 158 18.88 -7.45 -2.75
CA ALA A 158 19.82 -7.39 -1.64
C ALA A 158 19.16 -7.61 -0.27
N ALA A 159 17.93 -7.17 -0.08
CA ALA A 159 17.16 -7.41 1.13
C ALA A 159 16.65 -8.86 1.20
N GLY A 160 16.23 -9.45 0.07
CA GLY A 160 15.76 -10.83 -0.05
C GLY A 160 16.86 -11.87 0.15
N ASP A 161 18.04 -11.63 -0.40
CA ASP A 161 19.20 -12.52 -0.24
C ASP A 161 19.64 -12.65 1.23
N ARG A 162 19.30 -11.68 2.09
CA ARG A 162 19.56 -11.77 3.54
C ARG A 162 18.59 -12.68 4.29
N GLN A 163 17.45 -13.05 3.69
CA GLN A 163 16.49 -13.99 4.29
C GLN A 163 16.82 -15.45 3.98
N GLY A 164 17.70 -15.72 3.03
CA GLY A 164 18.04 -17.07 2.55
C GLY A 164 19.26 -17.72 3.22
N ARG A 165 19.75 -17.19 4.36
CA ARG A 165 20.88 -17.79 5.12
C ARG A 165 20.49 -18.14 6.52
#